data_c67efacc12c750ca7a7eed7f0787dfbd
#
_entry.id   c67efacc12c750ca7a7eed7f0787dfbd
#
_cell.length_a   1.000
_cell.length_b   1.000
_cell.length_c   1.000
_cell.angle_alpha   90.00
_cell.angle_beta   90.00
_cell.angle_gamma   90.00
#
_symmetry.space_group_name_H-M   'P 1'
#
loop_
_entity.id
_entity.type
_entity.pdbx_description
1 polymer ?
#
loop_
_entity_poly.entity_id
_entity_poly.type
_entity_poly.pdbx_seq_one_letter_code
_entity_poly.pdbx_strand_id
1 'polypeptide(L)'
;MRSLLLTLVALAVLAAGAQSASAKTPIRVGIGDQQVSMFDQDAFQRAKIERVRYFIPWNATDNPVELLRATAYVQRARADGMQVFLHISSDDLRRRRAELPSVEQYRIRVSRLVRHFRALGVREFGTWNEANHDSQPTWRSPTRAASFFREMYRMVKPQCSGCGVVALDVLDQPGVERYMCGFYDALTDTYRRRATIVGIHNYGDVNRDRKPYTGSIIRQARVYNRATKFWYTETGGIVKLGTTFACSTSRAASALNKMFRLARSYRRYGVQRLYVYNWTGAGCEARFDAGLTTPSGRTRAGYTVLRNQLPNFLR
;
A
#
# COMPACT_ATOMS: atom_id res chain seq x y z
N MET A 1 -38.93 -35.68 69.48
CA MET A 1 -37.61 -35.00 69.26
C MET A 1 -37.07 -35.39 67.89
N ARG A 2 -37.25 -34.52 66.90
CA ARG A 2 -36.82 -34.77 65.47
C ARG A 2 -35.62 -33.89 65.19
N SER A 3 -34.47 -34.51 64.92
CA SER A 3 -33.24 -33.83 64.51
C SER A 3 -33.31 -33.49 63.02
N LEU A 4 -33.21 -32.20 62.64
CA LEU A 4 -32.97 -31.73 61.27
C LEU A 4 -31.49 -31.77 61.00
N LEU A 5 -31.09 -32.58 60.01
CA LEU A 5 -29.78 -32.46 59.36
C LEU A 5 -29.87 -31.40 58.23
N LEU A 6 -29.10 -30.33 58.37
CA LEU A 6 -28.87 -29.35 57.31
C LEU A 6 -27.67 -29.80 56.45
N THR A 7 -27.95 -30.12 55.20
CA THR A 7 -26.91 -30.43 54.18
C THR A 7 -26.54 -29.12 53.47
N LEU A 8 -25.34 -28.62 53.69
CA LEU A 8 -24.74 -27.52 52.94
C LEU A 8 -24.25 -28.05 51.57
N VAL A 9 -24.88 -27.62 50.49
CA VAL A 9 -24.38 -27.83 49.16
C VAL A 9 -23.50 -26.62 48.77
N ALA A 10 -22.18 -26.85 48.68
CA ALA A 10 -21.25 -25.86 48.18
C ALA A 10 -21.26 -25.83 46.65
N LEU A 11 -21.84 -24.76 46.05
CA LEU A 11 -21.71 -24.47 44.62
C LEU A 11 -20.32 -23.92 44.34
N ALA A 12 -19.44 -24.72 43.75
CA ALA A 12 -18.21 -24.24 43.16
C ALA A 12 -18.48 -23.59 41.81
N VAL A 13 -18.51 -22.26 41.75
CA VAL A 13 -18.57 -21.51 40.50
C VAL A 13 -17.20 -21.57 39.84
N LEU A 14 -17.05 -22.43 38.83
CA LEU A 14 -15.92 -22.41 37.89
C LEU A 14 -16.03 -21.16 37.02
N ALA A 15 -15.34 -20.09 37.43
CA ALA A 15 -15.10 -18.94 36.57
C ALA A 15 -14.12 -19.38 35.46
N ALA A 16 -14.64 -19.89 34.35
CA ALA A 16 -13.89 -20.06 33.13
C ALA A 16 -13.45 -18.69 32.64
N GLY A 17 -12.20 -18.31 32.92
CA GLY A 17 -11.58 -17.12 32.41
C GLY A 17 -11.51 -17.21 30.87
N ALA A 18 -12.51 -16.66 30.20
CA ALA A 18 -12.46 -16.43 28.77
C ALA A 18 -11.29 -15.47 28.48
N GLN A 19 -10.16 -16.01 28.11
CA GLN A 19 -9.07 -15.20 27.55
C GLN A 19 -9.66 -14.51 26.31
N SER A 20 -9.96 -13.22 26.43
CA SER A 20 -10.39 -12.39 25.30
C SER A 20 -9.28 -12.40 24.28
N ALA A 21 -9.43 -13.18 23.22
CA ALA A 21 -8.53 -13.14 22.08
C ALA A 21 -8.48 -11.68 21.61
N SER A 22 -7.34 -11.03 21.74
CA SER A 22 -7.17 -9.64 21.33
C SER A 22 -7.60 -9.51 19.88
N ALA A 23 -8.63 -8.75 19.61
CA ALA A 23 -9.18 -8.56 18.28
C ALA A 23 -8.09 -7.98 17.36
N LYS A 24 -7.86 -8.65 16.22
CA LYS A 24 -6.87 -8.20 15.24
C LYS A 24 -7.18 -6.78 14.76
N THR A 25 -6.14 -6.00 14.56
CA THR A 25 -6.26 -4.68 13.93
C THR A 25 -6.87 -4.83 12.52
N PRO A 26 -8.00 -4.18 12.21
CA PRO A 26 -8.69 -4.35 10.93
C PRO A 26 -7.99 -3.64 9.76
N ILE A 27 -6.68 -3.59 9.77
CA ILE A 27 -5.82 -3.14 8.67
C ILE A 27 -5.29 -4.39 7.98
N ARG A 28 -5.48 -4.47 6.66
CA ARG A 28 -4.94 -5.57 5.86
C ARG A 28 -3.51 -5.27 5.47
N VAL A 29 -2.62 -6.24 5.73
CA VAL A 29 -1.20 -6.15 5.38
C VAL A 29 -0.93 -6.89 4.07
N GLY A 30 -0.21 -6.24 3.18
CA GLY A 30 0.28 -6.79 1.92
C GLY A 30 1.77 -6.51 1.71
N ILE A 31 2.29 -6.99 0.61
CA ILE A 31 3.67 -6.76 0.17
C ILE A 31 3.67 -6.09 -1.21
N GLY A 32 4.51 -5.06 -1.39
CA GLY A 32 4.86 -4.51 -2.69
C GLY A 32 6.18 -5.10 -3.19
N ASP A 33 6.18 -5.63 -4.40
CA ASP A 33 7.39 -6.08 -5.11
C ASP A 33 7.10 -6.18 -6.61
N GLN A 34 8.15 -6.26 -7.42
CA GLN A 34 8.07 -6.46 -8.87
C GLN A 34 8.70 -7.79 -9.32
N GLN A 35 9.24 -8.57 -8.37
CA GLN A 35 9.92 -9.83 -8.67
C GLN A 35 8.96 -11.02 -8.48
N VAL A 36 8.65 -11.74 -9.56
CA VAL A 36 7.80 -12.94 -9.51
C VAL A 36 8.43 -14.04 -8.67
N SER A 37 9.76 -14.12 -8.63
CA SER A 37 10.50 -15.09 -7.81
C SER A 37 10.27 -14.93 -6.30
N MET A 38 9.69 -13.81 -5.86
CA MET A 38 9.25 -13.64 -4.48
C MET A 38 8.29 -14.78 -4.05
N PHE A 39 7.39 -15.17 -4.91
CA PHE A 39 6.36 -16.17 -4.60
C PHE A 39 6.93 -17.58 -4.35
N ASP A 40 8.12 -17.88 -4.87
CA ASP A 40 8.79 -19.17 -4.71
C ASP A 40 9.62 -19.27 -3.42
N GLN A 41 9.78 -18.16 -2.71
CA GLN A 41 10.58 -18.13 -1.48
C GLN A 41 9.79 -18.68 -0.30
N ASP A 42 10.34 -19.71 0.36
CA ASP A 42 9.74 -20.30 1.57
C ASP A 42 9.36 -19.27 2.64
N ALA A 43 10.18 -18.23 2.80
CA ALA A 43 9.92 -17.17 3.77
C ALA A 43 8.63 -16.39 3.42
N PHE A 44 8.37 -16.17 2.13
CA PHE A 44 7.15 -15.53 1.65
C PHE A 44 5.93 -16.43 1.88
N GLN A 45 6.03 -17.69 1.50
CA GLN A 45 4.95 -18.67 1.68
C GLN A 45 4.58 -18.84 3.17
N ARG A 46 5.60 -18.92 4.07
CA ARG A 46 5.37 -18.96 5.51
C ARG A 46 4.73 -17.70 6.09
N ALA A 47 4.91 -16.56 5.47
CA ALA A 47 4.27 -15.30 5.91
C ALA A 47 2.75 -15.31 5.66
N LYS A 48 2.24 -16.18 4.77
CA LYS A 48 0.82 -16.30 4.42
C LYS A 48 0.19 -14.96 4.06
N ILE A 49 0.86 -14.19 3.21
CA ILE A 49 0.39 -12.91 2.70
C ILE A 49 -0.72 -13.18 1.68
N GLU A 50 -1.82 -12.46 1.81
CA GLU A 50 -2.98 -12.59 0.91
C GLU A 50 -3.10 -11.42 -0.08
N ARG A 51 -2.21 -10.43 0.00
CA ARG A 51 -2.28 -9.22 -0.82
C ARG A 51 -0.91 -8.80 -1.29
N VAL A 52 -0.84 -8.43 -2.56
CA VAL A 52 0.37 -7.88 -3.16
C VAL A 52 0.07 -6.61 -3.94
N ARG A 53 1.07 -5.76 -4.05
CA ARG A 53 1.03 -4.56 -4.89
C ARG A 53 2.11 -4.67 -5.96
N TYR A 54 1.71 -4.39 -7.19
CA TYR A 54 2.59 -4.27 -8.35
C TYR A 54 2.39 -2.90 -8.98
N PHE A 55 3.45 -2.16 -9.29
CA PHE A 55 3.32 -0.96 -10.10
C PHE A 55 3.77 -1.24 -11.54
N ILE A 56 3.08 -0.62 -12.50
CA ILE A 56 3.27 -0.85 -13.92
C ILE A 56 3.34 0.48 -14.68
N PRO A 57 4.24 0.64 -15.66
CA PRO A 57 4.25 1.81 -16.52
C PRO A 57 2.91 2.04 -17.22
N TRP A 58 2.51 3.31 -17.32
CA TRP A 58 1.24 3.70 -17.95
C TRP A 58 1.14 3.26 -19.42
N ASN A 59 2.27 3.12 -20.09
CA ASN A 59 2.41 2.73 -21.51
C ASN A 59 2.89 1.28 -21.69
N ALA A 60 2.78 0.44 -20.64
CA ALA A 60 3.27 -0.94 -20.71
C ALA A 60 2.62 -1.78 -21.82
N THR A 61 1.45 -1.37 -22.34
CA THR A 61 0.87 -2.02 -23.55
C THR A 61 1.69 -1.81 -24.81
N ASP A 62 2.57 -0.82 -24.83
CA ASP A 62 3.46 -0.54 -25.95
C ASP A 62 4.84 -1.24 -25.76
N ASN A 63 5.04 -1.89 -24.61
CA ASN A 63 6.24 -2.65 -24.25
C ASN A 63 5.88 -4.11 -23.90
N PRO A 64 6.02 -5.05 -24.84
CA PRO A 64 5.64 -6.45 -24.62
C PRO A 64 6.37 -7.10 -23.42
N VAL A 65 7.61 -6.71 -23.15
CA VAL A 65 8.41 -7.26 -22.03
C VAL A 65 7.82 -6.83 -20.67
N GLU A 66 7.48 -5.55 -20.53
CA GLU A 66 6.87 -5.03 -19.29
C GLU A 66 5.48 -5.60 -19.09
N LEU A 67 4.68 -5.71 -20.16
CA LEU A 67 3.35 -6.31 -20.08
C LEU A 67 3.43 -7.79 -19.68
N LEU A 68 4.37 -8.53 -20.27
CA LEU A 68 4.58 -9.95 -19.95
C LEU A 68 5.00 -10.15 -18.49
N ARG A 69 5.94 -9.36 -17.99
CA ARG A 69 6.38 -9.40 -16.58
C ARG A 69 5.22 -9.16 -15.62
N ALA A 70 4.46 -8.09 -15.87
CA ALA A 70 3.31 -7.76 -15.03
C ALA A 70 2.22 -8.84 -15.10
N THR A 71 2.01 -9.40 -16.29
CA THR A 71 1.05 -10.51 -16.50
C THR A 71 1.47 -11.74 -15.71
N ALA A 72 2.73 -12.17 -15.82
CA ALA A 72 3.25 -13.33 -15.09
C ALA A 72 3.13 -13.14 -13.57
N TYR A 73 3.48 -11.94 -13.07
CA TYR A 73 3.34 -11.60 -11.65
C TYR A 73 1.88 -11.71 -11.18
N VAL A 74 0.96 -11.10 -11.92
CA VAL A 74 -0.47 -11.11 -11.57
C VAL A 74 -1.05 -12.52 -11.65
N GLN A 75 -0.75 -13.29 -12.70
CA GLN A 75 -1.20 -14.68 -12.85
C GLN A 75 -0.70 -15.54 -11.68
N ARG A 76 0.58 -15.43 -11.31
CA ARG A 76 1.14 -16.15 -10.17
C ARG A 76 0.46 -15.75 -8.86
N ALA A 77 0.34 -14.47 -8.56
CA ALA A 77 -0.34 -14.01 -7.36
C ALA A 77 -1.80 -14.49 -7.28
N ARG A 78 -2.51 -14.47 -8.42
CA ARG A 78 -3.91 -14.95 -8.48
C ARG A 78 -4.02 -16.47 -8.35
N ALA A 79 -3.10 -17.22 -8.91
CA ALA A 79 -3.03 -18.68 -8.74
C ALA A 79 -2.82 -19.06 -7.26
N ASP A 80 -2.03 -18.28 -6.53
CA ASP A 80 -1.81 -18.42 -5.10
C ASP A 80 -2.96 -17.80 -4.24
N GLY A 81 -4.09 -17.42 -4.85
CA GLY A 81 -5.28 -16.89 -4.15
C GLY A 81 -5.19 -15.44 -3.70
N MET A 82 -4.11 -14.73 -4.03
CA MET A 82 -3.85 -13.38 -3.52
C MET A 82 -4.66 -12.31 -4.25
N GLN A 83 -4.99 -11.23 -3.54
CA GLN A 83 -5.52 -10.00 -4.11
C GLN A 83 -4.37 -9.12 -4.62
N VAL A 84 -4.51 -8.63 -5.86
CA VAL A 84 -3.51 -7.76 -6.47
C VAL A 84 -4.02 -6.33 -6.52
N PHE A 85 -3.23 -5.39 -5.99
CA PHE A 85 -3.37 -3.96 -6.22
C PHE A 85 -2.41 -3.55 -7.35
N LEU A 86 -2.96 -3.23 -8.51
CA LEU A 86 -2.21 -2.77 -9.68
C LEU A 86 -2.13 -1.24 -9.67
N HIS A 87 -0.92 -0.70 -9.61
CA HIS A 87 -0.70 0.73 -9.52
C HIS A 87 -0.03 1.27 -10.78
N ILE A 88 -0.67 2.21 -11.47
CA ILE A 88 -0.08 2.86 -12.64
C ILE A 88 1.05 3.77 -12.19
N SER A 89 2.16 3.73 -12.92
CA SER A 89 3.37 4.51 -12.66
C SER A 89 3.89 5.15 -13.95
N SER A 90 4.95 5.97 -13.82
CA SER A 90 5.64 6.51 -14.98
C SER A 90 6.38 5.40 -15.74
N ASP A 91 6.71 5.69 -16.99
CA ASP A 91 7.46 4.84 -17.89
C ASP A 91 8.96 4.80 -17.57
N ASP A 92 9.47 5.83 -16.91
CA ASP A 92 10.86 5.90 -16.45
C ASP A 92 10.91 6.49 -15.04
N LEU A 93 11.66 5.89 -14.13
CA LEU A 93 11.87 6.39 -12.78
C LEU A 93 13.06 7.37 -12.68
N ARG A 94 13.76 7.64 -13.80
CA ARG A 94 14.82 8.64 -13.87
C ARG A 94 14.22 10.03 -14.10
N ARG A 95 14.44 10.92 -13.18
CA ARG A 95 13.81 12.24 -13.00
C ARG A 95 13.59 13.10 -14.28
N ARG A 96 14.35 12.91 -15.33
CA ARG A 96 14.31 13.76 -16.53
C ARG A 96 13.88 13.03 -17.79
N ARG A 97 13.51 11.77 -17.70
CA ARG A 97 13.18 10.93 -18.86
C ARG A 97 11.73 10.49 -18.87
N ALA A 98 11.05 10.59 -17.70
CA ALA A 98 9.66 10.20 -17.58
C ALA A 98 8.76 11.12 -18.43
N GLU A 99 7.95 10.52 -19.25
CA GLU A 99 6.95 11.24 -20.04
C GLU A 99 5.71 11.56 -19.18
N LEU A 100 5.22 12.81 -19.27
CA LEU A 100 3.90 13.17 -18.77
C LEU A 100 2.87 12.93 -19.88
N PRO A 101 2.13 11.81 -19.89
CA PRO A 101 1.19 11.55 -20.96
C PRO A 101 0.08 12.61 -21.02
N SER A 102 -0.44 12.86 -22.22
CA SER A 102 -1.70 13.56 -22.36
C SER A 102 -2.83 12.74 -21.69
N VAL A 103 -3.95 13.39 -21.38
CA VAL A 103 -5.11 12.67 -20.81
C VAL A 103 -5.62 11.60 -21.78
N GLU A 104 -5.55 11.89 -23.08
CA GLU A 104 -5.97 10.96 -24.12
C GLU A 104 -5.02 9.75 -24.23
N GLN A 105 -3.70 9.96 -24.21
CA GLN A 105 -2.72 8.88 -24.19
C GLN A 105 -2.92 7.98 -22.96
N TYR A 106 -3.10 8.58 -21.78
CA TYR A 106 -3.42 7.85 -20.56
C TYR A 106 -4.71 7.03 -20.73
N ARG A 107 -5.78 7.67 -21.22
CA ARG A 107 -7.08 7.01 -21.43
C ARG A 107 -6.95 5.80 -22.34
N ILE A 108 -6.29 5.92 -23.49
CA ILE A 108 -6.15 4.83 -24.46
C ILE A 108 -5.32 3.68 -23.87
N ARG A 109 -4.12 3.95 -23.35
CA ARG A 109 -3.19 2.89 -22.93
C ARG A 109 -3.62 2.24 -21.62
N VAL A 110 -3.98 3.05 -20.62
CA VAL A 110 -4.40 2.51 -19.32
C VAL A 110 -5.75 1.78 -19.43
N SER A 111 -6.65 2.13 -20.36
CA SER A 111 -7.86 1.35 -20.56
C SER A 111 -7.58 -0.07 -21.07
N ARG A 112 -6.53 -0.25 -21.89
CA ARG A 112 -6.07 -1.57 -22.32
C ARG A 112 -5.50 -2.37 -21.12
N LEU A 113 -4.69 -1.73 -20.29
CA LEU A 113 -4.15 -2.34 -19.05
C LEU A 113 -5.29 -2.74 -18.11
N VAL A 114 -6.24 -1.87 -17.85
CA VAL A 114 -7.39 -2.16 -16.97
C VAL A 114 -8.17 -3.37 -17.50
N ARG A 115 -8.50 -3.42 -18.79
CA ARG A 115 -9.20 -4.57 -19.36
C ARG A 115 -8.40 -5.86 -19.23
N HIS A 116 -7.11 -5.82 -19.58
CA HIS A 116 -6.23 -6.98 -19.50
C HIS A 116 -6.16 -7.55 -18.08
N PHE A 117 -5.86 -6.72 -17.10
CA PHE A 117 -5.71 -7.17 -15.71
C PHE A 117 -7.04 -7.45 -15.00
N ARG A 118 -8.13 -6.82 -15.43
CA ARG A 118 -9.48 -7.21 -14.99
C ARG A 118 -9.82 -8.63 -15.39
N ALA A 119 -9.50 -9.03 -16.63
CA ALA A 119 -9.68 -10.41 -17.09
C ALA A 119 -8.88 -11.41 -16.25
N LEU A 120 -7.74 -11.00 -15.68
CA LEU A 120 -6.94 -11.80 -14.75
C LEU A 120 -7.41 -11.70 -13.28
N GLY A 121 -8.55 -11.04 -13.01
CA GLY A 121 -9.16 -10.96 -11.68
C GLY A 121 -8.65 -9.84 -10.80
N VAL A 122 -7.89 -8.87 -11.31
CA VAL A 122 -7.50 -7.67 -10.55
C VAL A 122 -8.74 -6.81 -10.27
N ARG A 123 -8.90 -6.38 -9.01
CA ARG A 123 -10.04 -5.58 -8.54
C ARG A 123 -9.64 -4.26 -7.89
N GLU A 124 -8.36 -3.94 -7.82
CA GLU A 124 -7.83 -2.76 -7.14
C GLU A 124 -6.82 -2.06 -8.04
N PHE A 125 -7.06 -0.78 -8.32
CA PHE A 125 -6.28 0.02 -9.26
C PHE A 125 -5.84 1.33 -8.61
N GLY A 126 -4.57 1.70 -8.78
CA GLY A 126 -4.03 3.00 -8.40
C GLY A 126 -3.90 3.90 -9.62
N THR A 127 -4.32 5.13 -9.50
CA THR A 127 -4.35 6.08 -10.62
C THR A 127 -2.95 6.46 -11.09
N TRP A 128 -2.08 6.85 -10.16
CA TRP A 128 -0.69 7.22 -10.44
C TRP A 128 0.15 7.13 -9.17
N ASN A 129 1.30 6.47 -9.26
CA ASN A 129 2.23 6.28 -8.14
C ASN A 129 2.93 7.59 -7.78
N GLU A 130 3.00 7.93 -6.48
CA GLU A 130 3.74 9.08 -5.93
C GLU A 130 3.55 10.39 -6.72
N ALA A 131 2.31 10.74 -7.03
CA ALA A 131 1.99 11.82 -7.98
C ALA A 131 2.67 13.17 -7.67
N ASN A 132 3.01 13.44 -6.40
CA ASN A 132 3.68 14.65 -5.94
C ASN A 132 5.21 14.54 -5.85
N HIS A 133 5.81 13.37 -6.11
CA HIS A 133 7.25 13.19 -6.01
C HIS A 133 7.97 13.64 -7.28
N ASP A 134 9.14 14.24 -7.13
CA ASP A 134 9.88 14.85 -8.25
C ASP A 134 10.50 13.85 -9.24
N SER A 135 10.47 12.56 -8.93
CA SER A 135 10.77 11.49 -9.90
C SER A 135 9.61 11.22 -10.86
N GLN A 136 8.41 11.73 -10.54
CA GLN A 136 7.22 11.52 -11.34
C GLN A 136 6.92 12.75 -12.20
N PRO A 137 6.51 12.58 -13.46
CA PRO A 137 6.23 13.71 -14.35
C PRO A 137 5.01 14.53 -13.91
N THR A 138 4.16 13.96 -13.05
CA THR A 138 2.97 14.62 -12.47
C THR A 138 3.28 15.60 -11.33
N TRP A 139 4.51 15.63 -10.81
CA TRP A 139 4.85 16.33 -9.55
C TRP A 139 4.52 17.84 -9.52
N ARG A 140 4.51 18.49 -10.68
CA ARG A 140 4.10 19.91 -10.85
C ARG A 140 2.69 20.06 -11.43
N SER A 141 1.98 18.96 -11.63
CA SER A 141 0.70 18.98 -12.35
C SER A 141 -0.40 18.21 -11.60
N PRO A 142 -0.83 18.70 -10.43
CA PRO A 142 -1.93 18.07 -9.69
C PRO A 142 -3.24 18.02 -10.50
N THR A 143 -3.45 18.98 -11.39
CA THR A 143 -4.60 18.99 -12.32
C THR A 143 -4.55 17.83 -13.32
N ARG A 144 -3.35 17.44 -13.78
CA ARG A 144 -3.18 16.27 -14.64
C ARG A 144 -3.45 14.97 -13.85
N ALA A 145 -2.96 14.87 -12.61
CA ALA A 145 -3.28 13.75 -11.75
C ALA A 145 -4.78 13.63 -11.48
N ALA A 146 -5.50 14.75 -11.30
CA ALA A 146 -6.96 14.79 -11.18
C ALA A 146 -7.66 14.30 -12.45
N SER A 147 -7.15 14.67 -13.62
CA SER A 147 -7.67 14.20 -14.91
C SER A 147 -7.46 12.69 -15.08
N PHE A 148 -6.30 12.17 -14.69
CA PHE A 148 -6.03 10.73 -14.71
C PHE A 148 -6.98 9.96 -13.76
N PHE A 149 -7.26 10.50 -12.58
CA PHE A 149 -8.26 9.89 -11.69
C PHE A 149 -9.64 9.83 -12.32
N ARG A 150 -10.10 10.90 -12.99
CA ARG A 150 -11.39 10.89 -13.68
C ARG A 150 -11.44 9.77 -14.73
N GLU A 151 -10.39 9.63 -15.53
CA GLU A 151 -10.32 8.58 -16.56
C GLU A 151 -10.24 7.18 -15.91
N MET A 152 -9.41 6.96 -14.89
CA MET A 152 -9.35 5.69 -14.17
C MET A 152 -10.71 5.30 -13.60
N TYR A 153 -11.42 6.23 -12.99
CA TYR A 153 -12.76 5.97 -12.44
C TYR A 153 -13.75 5.55 -13.54
N ARG A 154 -13.72 6.26 -14.70
CA ARG A 154 -14.56 5.96 -15.85
C ARG A 154 -14.26 4.61 -16.49
N MET A 155 -13.01 4.17 -16.47
CA MET A 155 -12.59 2.88 -17.02
C MET A 155 -13.00 1.72 -16.12
N VAL A 156 -12.82 1.87 -14.80
CA VAL A 156 -12.94 0.77 -13.83
C VAL A 156 -14.37 0.55 -13.38
N LYS A 157 -15.08 1.62 -12.99
CA LYS A 157 -16.36 1.50 -12.30
C LYS A 157 -17.52 0.94 -13.12
N PRO A 158 -17.65 1.24 -14.42
CA PRO A 158 -18.67 0.60 -15.27
C PRO A 158 -18.47 -0.92 -15.41
N GLN A 159 -17.21 -1.37 -15.41
CA GLN A 159 -16.88 -2.80 -15.54
C GLN A 159 -16.93 -3.54 -14.17
N CYS A 160 -16.82 -2.81 -13.08
CA CYS A 160 -16.73 -3.38 -11.74
C CYS A 160 -17.07 -2.32 -10.68
N SER A 161 -18.32 -2.23 -10.30
CA SER A 161 -18.78 -1.27 -9.28
C SER A 161 -18.07 -1.43 -7.94
N GLY A 162 -17.81 -2.67 -7.53
CA GLY A 162 -17.09 -3.01 -6.28
C GLY A 162 -15.57 -2.94 -6.35
N CYS A 163 -14.97 -2.60 -7.50
CA CYS A 163 -13.52 -2.44 -7.60
C CYS A 163 -13.02 -1.19 -6.85
N GLY A 164 -11.87 -1.31 -6.21
CA GLY A 164 -11.17 -0.20 -5.55
C GLY A 164 -10.43 0.68 -6.57
N VAL A 165 -10.56 2.00 -6.43
CA VAL A 165 -9.75 2.97 -7.18
C VAL A 165 -9.10 3.91 -6.19
N VAL A 166 -7.76 3.85 -6.09
CA VAL A 166 -6.97 4.85 -5.36
C VAL A 166 -6.91 6.11 -6.21
N ALA A 167 -7.58 7.15 -5.74
CA ALA A 167 -7.78 8.38 -6.52
C ALA A 167 -6.51 9.20 -6.66
N LEU A 168 -5.79 9.34 -5.56
CA LEU A 168 -4.52 10.06 -5.45
C LEU A 168 -3.59 9.23 -4.59
N ASP A 169 -2.33 9.20 -4.95
CA ASP A 169 -1.27 8.54 -4.20
C ASP A 169 -0.12 9.52 -4.02
N VAL A 170 0.31 9.73 -2.78
CA VAL A 170 1.28 10.79 -2.45
C VAL A 170 2.38 10.31 -1.50
N LEU A 171 3.57 10.85 -1.72
CA LEU A 171 4.70 10.75 -0.79
C LEU A 171 4.54 11.82 0.32
N ASP A 172 4.87 11.44 1.55
CA ASP A 172 4.86 12.27 2.75
C ASP A 172 6.06 13.24 2.78
N GLN A 173 5.95 14.33 2.05
CA GLN A 173 7.03 15.32 1.89
C GLN A 173 6.51 16.76 1.98
N PRO A 174 7.40 17.77 2.15
CA PRO A 174 7.01 19.17 2.11
C PRO A 174 6.21 19.52 0.87
N GLY A 175 5.13 20.29 1.03
CA GLY A 175 4.27 20.73 -0.07
C GLY A 175 3.17 19.72 -0.47
N VAL A 176 3.07 18.58 0.21
CA VAL A 176 2.05 17.56 -0.11
C VAL A 176 0.63 18.13 0.02
N GLU A 177 0.36 18.94 1.04
CA GLU A 177 -0.96 19.56 1.23
C GLU A 177 -1.33 20.47 0.06
N ARG A 178 -0.39 21.28 -0.42
CA ARG A 178 -0.61 22.17 -1.58
C ARG A 178 -0.90 21.35 -2.84
N TYR A 179 -0.16 20.25 -3.04
CA TYR A 179 -0.41 19.35 -4.16
C TYR A 179 -1.81 18.75 -4.09
N MET A 180 -2.22 18.31 -2.91
CA MET A 180 -3.56 17.76 -2.67
C MET A 180 -4.66 18.80 -2.92
N CYS A 181 -4.48 20.05 -2.47
CA CYS A 181 -5.41 21.14 -2.79
C CYS A 181 -5.60 21.25 -4.31
N GLY A 182 -4.50 21.41 -5.06
CA GLY A 182 -4.59 21.53 -6.53
C GLY A 182 -5.21 20.31 -7.21
N PHE A 183 -5.04 19.12 -6.67
CA PHE A 183 -5.72 17.92 -7.15
C PHE A 183 -7.24 17.98 -6.93
N TYR A 184 -7.68 18.27 -5.72
CA TYR A 184 -9.10 18.31 -5.38
C TYR A 184 -9.83 19.49 -6.03
N ASP A 185 -9.17 20.65 -6.14
CA ASP A 185 -9.76 21.85 -6.76
C ASP A 185 -9.99 21.65 -8.26
N ALA A 186 -9.19 20.82 -8.92
CA ALA A 186 -9.38 20.42 -10.31
C ALA A 186 -10.50 19.37 -10.51
N LEU A 187 -11.10 18.84 -9.45
CA LEU A 187 -12.22 17.91 -9.52
C LEU A 187 -13.56 18.64 -9.36
N THR A 188 -14.57 18.20 -10.10
CA THR A 188 -15.95 18.56 -9.80
C THR A 188 -16.41 17.92 -8.49
N ASP A 189 -17.45 18.44 -7.86
CA ASP A 189 -17.99 17.89 -6.61
C ASP A 189 -18.35 16.40 -6.73
N THR A 190 -18.84 16.00 -7.87
CA THR A 190 -19.12 14.59 -8.16
C THR A 190 -17.85 13.74 -8.05
N TYR A 191 -16.73 14.18 -8.61
CA TYR A 191 -15.47 13.42 -8.54
C TYR A 191 -14.76 13.57 -7.20
N ARG A 192 -14.92 14.68 -6.47
CA ARG A 192 -14.49 14.81 -5.08
C ARG A 192 -15.15 13.74 -4.21
N ARG A 193 -16.46 13.55 -4.33
CA ARG A 193 -17.19 12.48 -3.61
C ARG A 193 -16.77 11.07 -4.04
N ARG A 194 -16.33 10.87 -5.27
CA ARG A 194 -15.82 9.59 -5.80
C ARG A 194 -14.39 9.29 -5.40
N ALA A 195 -13.60 10.28 -4.98
CA ALA A 195 -12.25 10.14 -4.48
C ALA A 195 -12.27 9.60 -3.03
N THR A 196 -12.68 8.34 -2.87
CA THR A 196 -12.91 7.71 -1.58
C THR A 196 -11.70 6.98 -1.00
N ILE A 197 -10.63 6.81 -1.78
CA ILE A 197 -9.39 6.14 -1.35
C ILE A 197 -8.21 7.02 -1.74
N VAL A 198 -7.36 7.34 -0.75
CA VAL A 198 -6.07 8.02 -0.94
C VAL A 198 -4.94 7.11 -0.50
N GLY A 199 -3.95 6.97 -1.36
CA GLY A 199 -2.70 6.27 -1.10
C GLY A 199 -1.67 7.18 -0.44
N ILE A 200 -0.90 6.63 0.47
CA ILE A 200 0.15 7.35 1.20
C ILE A 200 1.41 6.49 1.20
N HIS A 201 2.51 7.07 0.71
CA HIS A 201 3.86 6.56 0.90
C HIS A 201 4.49 7.33 2.06
N ASN A 202 4.46 6.78 3.26
CA ASN A 202 4.88 7.49 4.47
C ASN A 202 6.32 7.19 4.90
N TYR A 203 7.23 7.06 3.94
CA TYR A 203 8.65 6.80 4.21
C TYR A 203 9.32 7.85 5.11
N GLY A 204 8.96 9.11 4.95
CA GLY A 204 9.50 10.16 5.78
C GLY A 204 9.09 10.01 7.24
N ASP A 205 7.81 9.74 7.51
CA ASP A 205 7.30 9.56 8.87
C ASP A 205 7.84 8.28 9.53
N VAL A 206 8.10 7.26 8.73
CA VAL A 206 8.62 5.96 9.20
C VAL A 206 10.12 6.03 9.49
N ASN A 207 10.91 6.63 8.58
CA ASN A 207 12.38 6.53 8.61
C ASN A 207 13.09 7.77 9.16
N ARG A 208 12.36 8.88 9.39
CA ARG A 208 12.93 10.11 9.91
C ARG A 208 12.31 10.48 11.24
N ASP A 209 13.09 11.16 12.07
CA ASP A 209 12.57 11.79 13.29
C ASP A 209 12.24 13.26 13.01
N ARG A 210 11.00 13.47 12.54
CA ARG A 210 10.48 14.80 12.16
C ARG A 210 8.97 14.88 12.36
N LYS A 211 8.43 16.09 12.20
CA LYS A 211 6.98 16.29 12.22
C LYS A 211 6.29 15.41 11.16
N PRO A 212 5.31 14.57 11.53
CA PRO A 212 4.67 13.64 10.62
C PRO A 212 3.76 14.34 9.60
N TYR A 213 3.82 13.92 8.34
CA TYR A 213 2.91 14.38 7.29
C TYR A 213 1.67 13.49 7.11
N THR A 214 1.69 12.24 7.55
CA THR A 214 0.53 11.33 7.43
C THR A 214 -0.75 11.96 8.00
N GLY A 215 -0.65 12.61 9.17
CA GLY A 215 -1.80 13.27 9.80
C GLY A 215 -2.33 14.45 9.00
N SER A 216 -1.45 15.24 8.37
CA SER A 216 -1.86 16.39 7.54
C SER A 216 -2.49 15.92 6.22
N ILE A 217 -1.94 14.86 5.58
CA ILE A 217 -2.53 14.22 4.40
C ILE A 217 -3.97 13.76 4.70
N ILE A 218 -4.16 13.07 5.83
CA ILE A 218 -5.48 12.59 6.26
C ILE A 218 -6.45 13.76 6.47
N ARG A 219 -6.03 14.81 7.18
CA ARG A 219 -6.87 15.99 7.40
C ARG A 219 -7.22 16.67 6.07
N GLN A 220 -6.22 16.90 5.23
CA GLN A 220 -6.41 17.57 3.94
C GLN A 220 -7.39 16.82 3.02
N ALA A 221 -7.28 15.50 2.89
CA ALA A 221 -8.22 14.72 2.10
C ALA A 221 -9.66 14.83 2.64
N ARG A 222 -9.82 14.86 3.97
CA ARG A 222 -11.14 14.93 4.62
C ARG A 222 -11.82 16.28 4.57
N VAL A 223 -11.09 17.34 4.28
CA VAL A 223 -11.68 18.65 3.96
C VAL A 223 -12.59 18.52 2.73
N TYR A 224 -12.16 17.75 1.72
CA TYR A 224 -12.88 17.57 0.47
C TYR A 224 -13.87 16.39 0.50
N ASN A 225 -13.53 15.33 1.23
CA ASN A 225 -14.37 14.14 1.35
C ASN A 225 -14.18 13.46 2.71
N ARG A 226 -15.12 13.65 3.63
CA ARG A 226 -15.08 13.06 4.99
C ARG A 226 -15.08 11.52 4.99
N ALA A 227 -15.60 10.89 3.94
CA ALA A 227 -15.67 9.42 3.80
C ALA A 227 -14.36 8.79 3.31
N THR A 228 -13.32 9.59 3.02
CA THR A 228 -12.03 9.10 2.51
C THR A 228 -11.41 8.07 3.44
N LYS A 229 -10.99 6.95 2.84
CA LYS A 229 -10.19 5.88 3.43
C LYS A 229 -8.74 6.01 2.95
N PHE A 230 -7.82 5.48 3.74
CA PHE A 230 -6.40 5.62 3.47
C PHE A 230 -5.75 4.25 3.36
N TRP A 231 -4.92 4.09 2.34
CA TRP A 231 -4.06 2.94 2.18
C TRP A 231 -2.62 3.41 2.24
N TYR A 232 -1.80 2.80 3.09
CA TYR A 232 -0.35 2.92 2.94
C TYR A 232 0.04 2.05 1.76
N THR A 233 -0.08 2.63 0.58
CA THR A 233 0.11 1.94 -0.70
C THR A 233 1.55 1.52 -0.91
N GLU A 234 2.47 2.22 -0.25
CA GLU A 234 3.87 1.85 -0.16
C GLU A 234 4.47 2.42 1.13
N THR A 235 5.16 1.58 1.90
CA THR A 235 5.81 2.00 3.14
C THR A 235 6.82 0.95 3.58
N GLY A 236 7.82 1.32 4.35
CA GLY A 236 8.82 0.35 4.81
C GLY A 236 9.99 0.98 5.54
N GLY A 237 10.81 0.13 6.13
CA GLY A 237 12.10 0.51 6.69
C GLY A 237 13.15 0.57 5.60
N ILE A 238 13.71 1.75 5.36
CA ILE A 238 14.77 1.95 4.33
C ILE A 238 16.09 1.36 4.85
N VAL A 239 16.63 0.39 4.12
CA VAL A 239 17.97 -0.18 4.37
C VAL A 239 19.05 0.76 3.85
N LYS A 240 18.88 1.31 2.64
CA LYS A 240 19.82 2.21 1.98
C LYS A 240 19.06 3.27 1.18
N LEU A 241 19.53 4.53 1.22
CA LEU A 241 19.03 5.59 0.33
C LEU A 241 20.16 6.57 0.01
N GLY A 242 20.81 6.39 -1.13
CA GLY A 242 21.88 7.26 -1.60
C GLY A 242 22.88 7.56 -0.48
N THR A 243 23.17 8.84 -0.27
CA THR A 243 23.99 9.34 0.86
C THR A 243 23.16 9.63 2.12
N THR A 244 21.81 9.69 2.00
CA THR A 244 20.91 10.06 3.11
C THR A 244 20.84 8.99 4.19
N PHE A 245 20.78 7.73 3.80
CA PHE A 245 20.78 6.60 4.73
C PHE A 245 21.88 5.61 4.35
N ALA A 246 22.92 5.50 5.16
CA ALA A 246 23.90 4.43 5.06
C ALA A 246 23.22 3.06 5.19
N CYS A 247 23.82 2.03 4.60
CA CYS A 247 23.26 0.68 4.63
C CYS A 247 23.14 0.15 6.08
N SER A 248 21.91 -0.17 6.52
CA SER A 248 21.64 -0.71 7.87
C SER A 248 20.31 -1.44 7.92
N THR A 249 20.39 -2.75 8.10
CA THR A 249 19.20 -3.60 8.27
C THR A 249 18.58 -3.46 9.66
N SER A 250 19.36 -3.14 10.69
CA SER A 250 18.86 -2.91 12.06
C SER A 250 18.04 -1.63 12.14
N ARG A 251 18.52 -0.53 11.56
CA ARG A 251 17.76 0.72 11.45
C ARG A 251 16.47 0.50 10.66
N ALA A 252 16.53 -0.20 9.54
CA ALA A 252 15.35 -0.53 8.75
C ALA A 252 14.32 -1.35 9.55
N ALA A 253 14.75 -2.30 10.36
CA ALA A 253 13.87 -3.08 11.23
C ALA A 253 13.21 -2.21 12.31
N SER A 254 13.95 -1.29 12.94
CA SER A 254 13.39 -0.32 13.89
C SER A 254 12.35 0.59 13.24
N ALA A 255 12.63 1.08 12.03
CA ALA A 255 11.70 1.86 11.23
C ALA A 255 10.43 1.06 10.87
N LEU A 256 10.57 -0.21 10.53
CA LEU A 256 9.43 -1.10 10.25
C LEU A 256 8.53 -1.29 11.48
N ASN A 257 9.09 -1.42 12.67
CA ASN A 257 8.31 -1.41 13.93
C ASN A 257 7.54 -0.08 14.11
N LYS A 258 8.19 1.06 13.82
CA LYS A 258 7.53 2.38 13.83
C LYS A 258 6.37 2.44 12.84
N MET A 259 6.56 1.91 11.62
CA MET A 259 5.52 1.82 10.59
C MET A 259 4.25 1.11 11.11
N PHE A 260 4.40 -0.06 11.73
CA PHE A 260 3.25 -0.79 12.28
C PHE A 260 2.58 -0.04 13.43
N ARG A 261 3.34 0.66 14.28
CA ARG A 261 2.76 1.53 15.32
C ARG A 261 1.97 2.70 14.71
N LEU A 262 2.51 3.38 13.70
CA LEU A 262 1.83 4.46 12.99
C LEU A 262 0.54 3.95 12.33
N ALA A 263 0.58 2.80 11.66
CA ALA A 263 -0.62 2.23 11.05
C ALA A 263 -1.73 2.00 12.09
N ARG A 264 -1.39 1.44 13.27
CA ARG A 264 -2.36 1.26 14.37
C ARG A 264 -2.91 2.59 14.88
N SER A 265 -2.05 3.60 15.09
CA SER A 265 -2.49 4.91 15.62
C SER A 265 -3.44 5.63 14.67
N TYR A 266 -3.23 5.48 13.36
CA TYR A 266 -4.08 6.08 12.33
C TYR A 266 -5.28 5.21 11.90
N ARG A 267 -5.45 4.01 12.46
CA ARG A 267 -6.60 3.15 12.18
C ARG A 267 -7.94 3.87 12.36
N ARG A 268 -8.11 4.56 13.49
CA ARG A 268 -9.34 5.33 13.80
C ARG A 268 -9.62 6.44 12.79
N TYR A 269 -8.61 6.86 12.05
CA TYR A 269 -8.74 7.85 10.98
C TYR A 269 -8.90 7.21 9.60
N GLY A 270 -9.28 5.93 9.53
CA GLY A 270 -9.65 5.27 8.29
C GLY A 270 -8.50 4.65 7.50
N VAL A 271 -7.34 4.44 8.10
CA VAL A 271 -6.28 3.61 7.50
C VAL A 271 -6.77 2.16 7.48
N GLN A 272 -6.83 1.55 6.28
CA GLN A 272 -7.40 0.23 6.05
C GLN A 272 -6.41 -0.79 5.50
N ARG A 273 -5.32 -0.33 4.87
CA ARG A 273 -4.33 -1.19 4.22
C ARG A 273 -2.92 -0.66 4.42
N LEU A 274 -1.99 -1.59 4.32
CA LEU A 274 -0.57 -1.37 4.49
C LEU A 274 0.17 -2.33 3.56
N TYR A 275 0.91 -1.80 2.58
CA TYR A 275 1.79 -2.59 1.71
C TYR A 275 3.24 -2.29 2.07
N VAL A 276 3.91 -3.29 2.65
CA VAL A 276 5.34 -3.19 2.96
C VAL A 276 6.12 -3.27 1.66
N TYR A 277 6.93 -2.29 1.36
CA TYR A 277 7.82 -2.26 0.23
C TYR A 277 9.28 -2.30 0.70
N ASN A 278 10.07 -3.23 0.24
CA ASN A 278 9.69 -4.28 -0.68
C ASN A 278 10.12 -5.64 -0.11
N TRP A 279 9.81 -6.70 -0.79
CA TRP A 279 10.23 -8.03 -0.38
C TRP A 279 11.69 -8.27 -0.74
N THR A 280 12.03 -8.15 -2.03
CA THR A 280 13.35 -8.44 -2.58
C THR A 280 14.26 -7.20 -2.50
N GLY A 281 15.28 -7.25 -1.68
CA GLY A 281 16.25 -6.17 -1.55
C GLY A 281 17.20 -6.05 -2.72
N ALA A 282 17.80 -4.87 -2.84
CA ALA A 282 18.74 -4.55 -3.92
C ALA A 282 20.22 -4.63 -3.49
N GLY A 283 20.52 -4.57 -2.21
CA GLY A 283 21.89 -4.56 -1.69
C GLY A 283 22.42 -3.15 -1.36
N CYS A 284 23.53 -3.12 -0.63
CA CYS A 284 24.10 -1.86 -0.10
C CYS A 284 24.68 -0.93 -1.16
N GLU A 285 25.02 -1.45 -2.32
CA GLU A 285 25.55 -0.67 -3.46
C GLU A 285 24.43 0.05 -4.24
N ALA A 286 23.19 -0.39 -4.07
CA ALA A 286 22.07 0.23 -4.75
C ALA A 286 21.77 1.64 -4.21
N ARG A 287 21.21 2.49 -5.06
CA ARG A 287 20.74 3.82 -4.65
C ARG A 287 19.62 3.74 -3.60
N PHE A 288 18.73 2.74 -3.72
CA PHE A 288 17.62 2.51 -2.81
C PHE A 288 17.48 1.02 -2.51
N ASP A 289 17.29 0.70 -1.23
CA ASP A 289 16.96 -0.63 -0.75
C ASP A 289 16.07 -0.51 0.49
N ALA A 290 14.92 -1.18 0.47
CA ALA A 290 14.02 -1.33 1.62
C ALA A 290 13.61 -2.81 1.80
N GLY A 291 14.33 -3.74 1.17
CA GLY A 291 13.98 -5.15 1.10
C GLY A 291 13.99 -5.87 2.43
N LEU A 292 12.99 -6.73 2.59
CA LEU A 292 12.89 -7.65 3.73
C LEU A 292 13.85 -8.84 3.59
N THR A 293 14.29 -9.11 2.37
CA THR A 293 15.31 -10.12 2.05
C THR A 293 16.49 -9.49 1.33
N THR A 294 17.60 -10.22 1.22
CA THR A 294 18.70 -9.89 0.30
C THR A 294 18.29 -10.15 -1.15
N PRO A 295 19.06 -9.72 -2.15
CA PRO A 295 18.84 -10.13 -3.55
C PRO A 295 18.83 -11.65 -3.76
N SER A 296 19.54 -12.40 -2.91
CA SER A 296 19.58 -13.87 -2.93
C SER A 296 18.48 -14.54 -2.10
N GLY A 297 17.50 -13.79 -1.60
CA GLY A 297 16.34 -14.34 -0.86
C GLY A 297 16.59 -14.61 0.63
N ARG A 298 17.78 -14.37 1.18
CA ARG A 298 18.03 -14.51 2.62
C ARG A 298 17.28 -13.45 3.40
N THR A 299 16.55 -13.85 4.46
CA THR A 299 15.79 -12.93 5.29
C THR A 299 16.68 -11.96 6.07
N ARG A 300 16.22 -10.73 6.26
CA ARG A 300 16.85 -9.67 7.05
C ARG A 300 16.06 -9.41 8.34
N ALA A 301 16.59 -8.60 9.24
CA ALA A 301 15.93 -8.22 10.50
C ALA A 301 14.50 -7.66 10.28
N GLY A 302 14.25 -6.94 9.20
CA GLY A 302 12.92 -6.46 8.81
C GLY A 302 11.90 -7.58 8.61
N TYR A 303 12.29 -8.71 8.04
CA TYR A 303 11.42 -9.88 7.92
C TYR A 303 10.97 -10.42 9.28
N THR A 304 11.87 -10.48 10.26
CA THR A 304 11.53 -10.89 11.62
C THR A 304 10.48 -9.96 12.23
N VAL A 305 10.63 -8.65 12.04
CA VAL A 305 9.63 -7.66 12.48
C VAL A 305 8.29 -7.91 11.81
N LEU A 306 8.27 -8.04 10.47
CA LEU A 306 7.05 -8.34 9.72
C LEU A 306 6.35 -9.58 10.29
N ARG A 307 7.06 -10.69 10.41
CA ARG A 307 6.53 -11.96 10.92
C ARG A 307 5.91 -11.81 12.32
N ASN A 308 6.57 -11.09 13.22
CA ASN A 308 6.09 -10.88 14.58
C ASN A 308 4.87 -9.95 14.66
N GLN A 309 4.70 -9.04 13.68
CA GLN A 309 3.57 -8.11 13.64
C GLN A 309 2.34 -8.68 12.94
N LEU A 310 2.52 -9.54 11.94
CA LEU A 310 1.42 -10.08 11.12
C LEU A 310 0.27 -10.73 11.92
N PRO A 311 0.51 -11.47 13.04
CA PRO A 311 -0.58 -12.03 13.83
C PRO A 311 -1.58 -10.99 14.36
N ASN A 312 -1.13 -9.74 14.54
CA ASN A 312 -1.94 -8.63 15.07
C ASN A 312 -2.76 -7.90 13.99
N PHE A 313 -2.64 -8.29 12.72
CA PHE A 313 -3.28 -7.65 11.57
C PHE A 313 -4.08 -8.65 10.74
N LEU A 314 -4.95 -8.16 9.86
CA LEU A 314 -5.53 -8.96 8.78
C LEU A 314 -4.49 -9.14 7.66
N ARG A 315 -4.58 -10.23 6.94
CA ARG A 315 -3.70 -10.55 5.81
C ARG A 315 -4.42 -10.33 4.48
#